data_7c3d0c9abd09982d41a341ae1673fd75
#
_entry.id   7c3d0c9abd09982d41a341ae1673fd75
#
_cell.length_a   1.000
_cell.length_b   1.000
_cell.length_c   1.000
_cell.angle_alpha   90.00
_cell.angle_beta   90.00
_cell.angle_gamma   90.00
#
_symmetry.space_group_name_H-M   'P 1'
#
loop_
_entity.id
_entity.type
_entity.pdbx_description
1 polymer ?
#
loop_
_entity_poly.entity_id
_entity_poly.type
_entity_poly.pdbx_seq_one_letter_code
_entity_poly.pdbx_strand_id
1 'polypeptide(L)'
;SESVITDIQQEIALTPGARTLVKTLHQLGHSVAVVSGGFTSVIEPLIKELGISHYRANTLEVIDGKLTGKVIEPIIDRAAKATALRDFAEIEGVQLEQTVAIGDGANDLDMISIAGLGIAFNAKPAVKAAAASSVSAPYLDSVLYLLGITREDIEEAGAQRK
;
A
#
# COMPACT_ATOMS: atom_id res chain seq x y z
N SER A 1 -0.29 26.31 9.18
CA SER A 1 -1.36 25.81 10.07
C SER A 1 -1.57 24.34 9.83
N GLU A 2 -1.89 23.59 10.86
CA GLU A 2 -2.26 22.17 10.78
C GLU A 2 -3.52 21.94 9.90
N SER A 3 -4.34 22.97 9.71
CA SER A 3 -5.51 22.93 8.81
C SER A 3 -5.17 22.53 7.36
N VAL A 4 -3.96 22.79 6.90
CA VAL A 4 -3.49 22.36 5.58
C VAL A 4 -3.55 20.83 5.43
N ILE A 5 -3.33 20.08 6.51
CA ILE A 5 -3.45 18.61 6.49
C ILE A 5 -4.89 18.21 6.16
N THR A 6 -5.87 18.88 6.77
CA THR A 6 -7.30 18.62 6.52
C THR A 6 -7.68 18.94 5.07
N ASP A 7 -7.15 20.01 4.50
CA ASP A 7 -7.40 20.38 3.11
C ASP A 7 -6.85 19.30 2.16
N ILE A 8 -5.62 18.84 2.41
CA ILE A 8 -5.01 17.76 1.61
C ILE A 8 -5.77 16.44 1.77
N GLN A 9 -6.25 16.10 2.98
CA GLN A 9 -7.07 14.90 3.21
C GLN A 9 -8.33 14.87 2.34
N GLN A 10 -8.94 16.02 2.08
CA GLN A 10 -10.13 16.13 1.25
C GLN A 10 -9.84 15.95 -0.25
N GLU A 11 -8.63 16.25 -0.68
CA GLU A 11 -8.20 16.13 -2.08
C GLU A 11 -7.65 14.74 -2.43
N ILE A 12 -7.18 13.97 -1.43
CA ILE A 12 -6.65 12.64 -1.67
C ILE A 12 -7.76 11.66 -2.00
N ALA A 13 -7.61 11.00 -3.14
CA ALA A 13 -8.49 9.93 -3.57
C ALA A 13 -7.71 8.60 -3.65
N LEU A 14 -8.40 7.52 -3.32
CA LEU A 14 -7.87 6.18 -3.56
C LEU A 14 -7.76 5.91 -5.05
N THR A 15 -6.70 5.18 -5.43
CA THR A 15 -6.61 4.60 -6.78
C THR A 15 -7.87 3.77 -7.07
N PRO A 16 -8.50 3.96 -8.24
CA PRO A 16 -9.68 3.17 -8.59
C PRO A 16 -9.42 1.68 -8.44
N GLY A 17 -10.36 0.95 -7.85
CA GLY A 17 -10.22 -0.48 -7.55
C GLY A 17 -9.54 -0.81 -6.22
N ALA A 18 -8.93 0.16 -5.52
CA ALA A 18 -8.24 -0.10 -4.26
C ALA A 18 -9.17 -0.65 -3.17
N ARG A 19 -10.40 -0.10 -3.03
CA ARG A 19 -11.39 -0.62 -2.06
C ARG A 19 -11.76 -2.06 -2.36
N THR A 20 -12.02 -2.40 -3.61
CA THR A 20 -12.35 -3.77 -4.04
C THR A 20 -11.18 -4.70 -3.75
N LEU A 21 -9.95 -4.33 -4.11
CA LEU A 21 -8.75 -5.11 -3.84
C LEU A 21 -8.61 -5.44 -2.35
N VAL A 22 -8.57 -4.42 -1.49
CA VAL A 22 -8.36 -4.59 -0.06
C VAL A 22 -9.48 -5.41 0.58
N LYS A 23 -10.74 -5.09 0.26
CA LYS A 23 -11.90 -5.83 0.78
C LYS A 23 -11.83 -7.31 0.40
N THR A 24 -11.56 -7.63 -0.86
CA THR A 24 -11.47 -9.01 -1.35
C THR A 24 -10.35 -9.76 -0.65
N LEU A 25 -9.16 -9.17 -0.54
CA LEU A 25 -8.03 -9.79 0.13
C LEU A 25 -8.34 -10.09 1.61
N HIS A 26 -8.95 -9.14 2.34
CA HIS A 26 -9.37 -9.37 3.72
C HIS A 26 -10.42 -10.48 3.84
N GLN A 27 -11.37 -10.56 2.91
CA GLN A 27 -12.40 -11.61 2.88
C GLN A 27 -11.79 -13.00 2.64
N LEU A 28 -10.71 -13.06 1.86
CA LEU A 28 -9.96 -14.29 1.60
C LEU A 28 -8.93 -14.62 2.70
N GLY A 29 -8.85 -13.81 3.77
CA GLY A 29 -7.97 -14.06 4.92
C GLY A 29 -6.54 -13.55 4.73
N HIS A 30 -6.30 -12.68 3.74
CA HIS A 30 -4.99 -12.06 3.55
C HIS A 30 -4.85 -10.78 4.37
N SER A 31 -3.65 -10.54 4.89
CA SER A 31 -3.27 -9.27 5.50
C SER A 31 -2.84 -8.27 4.43
N VAL A 32 -3.23 -7.02 4.62
CA VAL A 32 -2.86 -5.92 3.72
C VAL A 32 -2.13 -4.85 4.52
N ALA A 33 -1.03 -4.36 3.96
CA ALA A 33 -0.24 -3.27 4.53
C ALA A 33 -0.02 -2.14 3.52
N VAL A 34 0.20 -0.93 4.03
CA VAL A 34 0.54 0.26 3.23
C VAL A 34 1.85 0.84 3.69
N VAL A 35 2.75 1.08 2.74
CA VAL A 35 4.01 1.81 2.98
C VAL A 35 4.07 3.00 2.04
N SER A 36 4.18 4.19 2.59
CA SER A 36 4.08 5.43 1.83
C SER A 36 5.22 6.40 2.18
N GLY A 37 5.78 7.04 1.17
CA GLY A 37 6.64 8.22 1.34
C GLY A 37 5.85 9.49 1.68
N GLY A 38 4.51 9.44 1.67
CA GLY A 38 3.64 10.51 2.13
C GLY A 38 3.58 10.60 3.66
N PHE A 39 2.62 11.34 4.18
CA PHE A 39 2.52 11.63 5.61
C PHE A 39 1.39 10.87 6.30
N THR A 40 1.68 10.32 7.49
CA THR A 40 0.74 9.56 8.31
C THR A 40 -0.58 10.32 8.52
N SER A 41 -0.49 11.57 8.93
CA SER A 41 -1.67 12.42 9.16
C SER A 41 -2.56 12.56 7.92
N VAL A 42 -2.00 12.46 6.73
CA VAL A 42 -2.73 12.60 5.46
C VAL A 42 -3.41 11.30 5.05
N ILE A 43 -2.72 10.16 5.19
CA ILE A 43 -3.24 8.86 4.72
C ILE A 43 -4.10 8.12 5.75
N GLU A 44 -3.98 8.45 7.03
CA GLU A 44 -4.62 7.73 8.13
C GLU A 44 -6.14 7.58 7.99
N PRO A 45 -6.91 8.59 7.53
CA PRO A 45 -8.34 8.42 7.29
C PRO A 45 -8.65 7.31 6.26
N LEU A 46 -7.87 7.23 5.18
CA LEU A 46 -8.01 6.20 4.15
C LEU A 46 -7.63 4.81 4.66
N ILE A 47 -6.57 4.73 5.45
CA ILE A 47 -6.11 3.49 6.10
C ILE A 47 -7.20 2.93 7.01
N LYS A 48 -7.82 3.80 7.82
CA LYS A 48 -8.94 3.43 8.69
C LYS A 48 -10.18 2.99 7.91
N GLU A 49 -10.52 3.73 6.85
CA GLU A 49 -11.64 3.39 5.97
C GLU A 49 -11.48 2.00 5.34
N LEU A 50 -10.25 1.67 4.91
CA LEU A 50 -9.93 0.38 4.31
C LEU A 50 -9.77 -0.77 5.32
N GLY A 51 -9.77 -0.49 6.62
CA GLY A 51 -9.55 -1.49 7.66
C GLY A 51 -8.13 -2.07 7.65
N ILE A 52 -7.14 -1.30 7.19
CA ILE A 52 -5.74 -1.73 7.13
C ILE A 52 -5.10 -1.54 8.50
N SER A 53 -4.51 -2.61 9.05
CA SER A 53 -3.89 -2.62 10.39
C SER A 53 -2.41 -2.25 10.35
N HIS A 54 -1.72 -2.55 9.26
CA HIS A 54 -0.28 -2.35 9.12
C HIS A 54 0.01 -1.24 8.12
N TYR A 55 0.61 -0.16 8.60
CA TYR A 55 1.06 0.89 7.71
C TYR A 55 2.29 1.61 8.25
N ARG A 56 3.07 2.18 7.34
CA ARG A 56 4.17 3.11 7.63
C ARG A 56 4.16 4.28 6.67
N ALA A 57 4.30 5.47 7.21
CA ALA A 57 4.44 6.71 6.46
C ALA A 57 5.28 7.69 7.25
N ASN A 58 5.71 8.77 6.63
CA ASN A 58 6.46 9.81 7.30
C ASN A 58 5.58 10.57 8.29
N THR A 59 6.17 11.06 9.38
CA THR A 59 5.48 11.85 10.38
C THR A 59 5.95 13.30 10.32
N LEU A 60 5.00 14.23 10.16
CA LEU A 60 5.28 15.66 10.21
C LEU A 60 5.43 16.10 11.67
N GLU A 61 6.45 16.94 11.94
CA GLU A 61 6.58 17.56 13.24
C GLU A 61 5.60 18.72 13.38
N VAL A 62 4.83 18.68 14.47
CA VAL A 62 3.87 19.73 14.86
C VAL A 62 4.25 20.25 16.24
N ILE A 63 4.45 21.57 16.36
CA ILE A 63 4.70 22.25 17.65
C ILE A 63 3.66 23.36 17.79
N ASP A 64 2.94 23.36 18.89
CA ASP A 64 1.89 24.35 19.20
C ASP A 64 0.85 24.51 18.07
N GLY A 65 0.41 23.39 17.46
CA GLY A 65 -0.57 23.36 16.37
C GLY A 65 -0.07 23.92 15.04
N LYS A 66 1.26 24.01 14.88
CA LYS A 66 1.90 24.49 13.64
C LYS A 66 2.90 23.46 13.11
N LEU A 67 2.84 23.23 11.81
CA LEU A 67 3.86 22.45 11.11
C LEU A 67 5.19 23.20 11.16
N THR A 68 6.25 22.51 11.59
CA THR A 68 7.61 23.10 11.64
C THR A 68 8.33 23.03 10.30
N GLY A 69 7.82 22.20 9.37
CA GLY A 69 8.46 21.88 8.10
C GLY A 69 9.47 20.74 8.20
N LYS A 70 9.57 20.10 9.36
CA LYS A 70 10.44 18.94 9.56
C LYS A 70 9.64 17.63 9.55
N VAL A 71 10.35 16.57 9.18
CA VAL A 71 9.86 15.19 9.26
C VAL A 71 10.54 14.52 10.44
N ILE A 72 9.76 13.81 11.25
CA ILE A 72 10.28 13.04 12.39
C ILE A 72 10.82 11.72 11.85
N GLU A 73 12.02 11.33 12.27
CA GLU A 73 12.59 10.03 11.92
C GLU A 73 11.80 8.85 12.56
N PRO A 74 11.77 7.66 11.93
CA PRO A 74 12.48 7.31 10.69
C PRO A 74 11.78 7.80 9.42
N ILE A 75 12.58 8.22 8.43
CA ILE A 75 12.08 8.61 7.10
C ILE A 75 11.80 7.36 6.27
N ILE A 76 10.63 7.33 5.64
CA ILE A 76 10.23 6.23 4.75
C ILE A 76 10.79 6.49 3.35
N ASP A 77 12.02 6.10 3.16
CA ASP A 77 12.71 6.09 1.87
C ASP A 77 12.60 4.71 1.19
N ARG A 78 13.35 4.52 0.11
CA ARG A 78 13.39 3.27 -0.65
C ARG A 78 13.81 2.07 0.20
N ALA A 79 14.85 2.19 1.01
CA ALA A 79 15.32 1.11 1.88
C ALA A 79 14.36 0.82 3.02
N ALA A 80 13.75 1.87 3.59
CA ALA A 80 12.76 1.75 4.64
C ALA A 80 11.49 1.02 4.17
N LYS A 81 11.10 1.14 2.89
CA LYS A 81 9.97 0.38 2.32
C LYS A 81 10.27 -1.12 2.29
N ALA A 82 11.46 -1.51 1.90
CA ALA A 82 11.87 -2.93 1.94
C ALA A 82 11.94 -3.47 3.37
N THR A 83 12.43 -2.67 4.31
CA THR A 83 12.44 -3.02 5.74
C THR A 83 11.01 -3.20 6.27
N ALA A 84 10.10 -2.29 5.91
CA ALA A 84 8.70 -2.39 6.32
C ALA A 84 8.05 -3.71 5.84
N LEU A 85 8.33 -4.14 4.61
CA LEU A 85 7.82 -5.42 4.10
C LEU A 85 8.33 -6.61 4.94
N ARG A 86 9.61 -6.63 5.30
CA ARG A 86 10.18 -7.68 6.17
C ARG A 86 9.51 -7.71 7.54
N ASP A 87 9.37 -6.53 8.16
CA ASP A 87 8.79 -6.42 9.49
C ASP A 87 7.32 -6.85 9.49
N PHE A 88 6.55 -6.48 8.47
CA PHE A 88 5.15 -6.90 8.35
C PHE A 88 5.03 -8.40 8.09
N ALA A 89 5.90 -8.98 7.26
CA ALA A 89 5.95 -10.43 7.07
C ALA A 89 6.27 -11.17 8.38
N GLU A 90 7.20 -10.66 9.17
CA GLU A 90 7.54 -11.21 10.49
C GLU A 90 6.35 -11.12 11.46
N ILE A 91 5.68 -9.98 11.54
CA ILE A 91 4.49 -9.78 12.40
C ILE A 91 3.38 -10.77 12.02
N GLU A 92 3.16 -11.00 10.74
CA GLU A 92 2.14 -11.92 10.23
C GLU A 92 2.60 -13.39 10.23
N GLY A 93 3.85 -13.66 10.58
CA GLY A 93 4.40 -15.01 10.62
C GLY A 93 4.51 -15.70 9.26
N VAL A 94 4.70 -14.92 8.18
CA VAL A 94 4.82 -15.41 6.81
C VAL A 94 6.24 -15.22 6.28
N GLN A 95 6.65 -16.06 5.33
CA GLN A 95 7.93 -15.91 4.64
C GLN A 95 7.82 -14.82 3.55
N LEU A 96 8.94 -14.20 3.18
CA LEU A 96 8.96 -13.18 2.12
C LEU A 96 8.44 -13.71 0.78
N GLU A 97 8.67 -15.00 0.49
CA GLU A 97 8.16 -15.70 -0.69
C GLU A 97 6.62 -15.76 -0.74
N GLN A 98 5.96 -15.56 0.38
CA GLN A 98 4.49 -15.52 0.50
C GLN A 98 3.93 -14.10 0.45
N THR A 99 4.78 -13.10 0.22
CA THR A 99 4.38 -11.70 0.15
C THR A 99 4.20 -11.21 -1.28
N VAL A 100 3.32 -10.24 -1.44
CA VAL A 100 3.13 -9.49 -2.68
C VAL A 100 3.43 -8.02 -2.39
N ALA A 101 4.27 -7.40 -3.22
CA ALA A 101 4.53 -5.97 -3.15
C ALA A 101 4.10 -5.28 -4.44
N ILE A 102 3.36 -4.18 -4.33
CA ILE A 102 2.84 -3.42 -5.44
C ILE A 102 3.37 -1.99 -5.34
N GLY A 103 3.89 -1.45 -6.43
CA GLY A 103 4.37 -0.09 -6.47
C GLY A 103 4.47 0.45 -7.90
N ASP A 104 4.64 1.75 -8.06
CA ASP A 104 4.70 2.44 -9.35
C ASP A 104 6.01 3.22 -9.56
N GLY A 105 6.76 3.44 -8.50
CA GLY A 105 7.93 4.30 -8.47
C GLY A 105 9.27 3.59 -8.26
N ALA A 106 10.34 4.30 -8.58
CA ALA A 106 11.70 3.82 -8.35
C ALA A 106 12.00 3.59 -6.86
N ASN A 107 11.31 4.32 -5.98
CA ASN A 107 11.40 4.16 -4.53
C ASN A 107 10.72 2.91 -3.99
N ASP A 108 9.98 2.17 -4.83
CA ASP A 108 9.36 0.90 -4.46
C ASP A 108 10.22 -0.32 -4.86
N LEU A 109 11.26 -0.12 -5.68
CA LEU A 109 12.01 -1.21 -6.31
C LEU A 109 12.63 -2.19 -5.32
N ASP A 110 13.19 -1.71 -4.20
CA ASP A 110 13.81 -2.61 -3.22
C ASP A 110 12.75 -3.48 -2.53
N MET A 111 11.59 -2.90 -2.21
CA MET A 111 10.44 -3.64 -1.66
C MET A 111 9.90 -4.65 -2.68
N ILE A 112 9.70 -4.23 -3.93
CA ILE A 112 9.24 -5.07 -5.03
C ILE A 112 10.20 -6.24 -5.29
N SER A 113 11.52 -6.00 -5.20
CA SER A 113 12.53 -7.01 -5.53
C SER A 113 12.65 -8.12 -4.49
N ILE A 114 12.33 -7.87 -3.24
CA ILE A 114 12.43 -8.86 -2.15
C ILE A 114 11.13 -9.61 -1.87
N ALA A 115 10.01 -9.15 -2.41
CA ALA A 115 8.73 -9.84 -2.28
C ALA A 115 8.71 -11.15 -3.07
N GLY A 116 7.90 -12.11 -2.64
CA GLY A 116 7.64 -13.33 -3.39
C GLY A 116 7.05 -13.04 -4.77
N LEU A 117 6.19 -12.02 -4.87
CA LEU A 117 5.70 -11.46 -6.13
C LEU A 117 5.76 -9.93 -6.08
N GLY A 118 6.68 -9.36 -6.83
CA GLY A 118 6.78 -7.92 -7.02
C GLY A 118 6.03 -7.47 -8.28
N ILE A 119 5.12 -6.51 -8.13
CA ILE A 119 4.25 -6.01 -9.20
C ILE A 119 4.48 -4.52 -9.41
N ALA A 120 4.89 -4.14 -10.61
CA ALA A 120 4.91 -2.76 -11.07
C ALA A 120 3.53 -2.38 -11.63
N PHE A 121 2.77 -1.55 -10.90
CA PHE A 121 1.42 -1.13 -11.31
C PHE A 121 1.45 0.27 -11.90
N ASN A 122 1.00 0.39 -13.16
CA ASN A 122 1.02 1.66 -13.93
C ASN A 122 2.36 2.41 -13.83
N ALA A 123 3.43 1.66 -13.73
CA ALA A 123 4.77 2.17 -13.47
C ALA A 123 5.47 2.68 -14.73
N LYS A 124 6.52 3.47 -14.51
CA LYS A 124 7.41 3.91 -15.59
C LYS A 124 8.17 2.72 -16.18
N PRO A 125 8.62 2.78 -17.46
CA PRO A 125 9.29 1.66 -18.14
C PRO A 125 10.46 1.04 -17.36
N ALA A 126 11.28 1.87 -16.71
CA ALA A 126 12.42 1.40 -15.91
C ALA A 126 11.99 0.55 -14.70
N VAL A 127 10.87 0.90 -14.06
CA VAL A 127 10.32 0.16 -12.92
C VAL A 127 9.69 -1.14 -13.40
N LYS A 128 8.96 -1.10 -14.52
CA LYS A 128 8.39 -2.32 -15.15
C LYS A 128 9.47 -3.34 -15.52
N ALA A 129 10.59 -2.88 -16.06
CA ALA A 129 11.70 -3.75 -16.46
C ALA A 129 12.40 -4.42 -15.26
N ALA A 130 12.36 -3.80 -14.08
CA ALA A 130 13.00 -4.29 -12.87
C ALA A 130 12.09 -5.18 -11.99
N ALA A 131 10.78 -5.16 -12.21
CA ALA A 131 9.83 -5.96 -11.47
C ALA A 131 9.62 -7.34 -12.11
N ALA A 132 9.27 -8.35 -11.29
CA ALA A 132 8.94 -9.69 -11.77
C ALA A 132 7.67 -9.70 -12.64
N SER A 133 6.72 -8.82 -12.33
CA SER A 133 5.46 -8.66 -13.05
C SER A 133 5.08 -7.19 -13.18
N SER A 134 4.31 -6.88 -14.20
CA SER A 134 3.76 -5.52 -14.38
C SER A 134 2.31 -5.57 -14.84
N VAL A 135 1.52 -4.63 -14.32
CA VAL A 135 0.12 -4.42 -14.69
C VAL A 135 -0.04 -2.98 -15.15
N SER A 136 -0.66 -2.79 -16.31
CA SER A 136 -1.10 -1.48 -16.80
C SER A 136 -2.60 -1.55 -17.01
N ALA A 137 -3.35 -1.04 -16.05
CA ALA A 137 -4.81 -1.13 -16.04
C ALA A 137 -5.39 0.10 -15.32
N PRO A 138 -6.63 0.50 -15.62
CA PRO A 138 -7.27 1.63 -14.96
C PRO A 138 -7.63 1.36 -13.50
N TYR A 139 -7.73 0.08 -13.08
CA TYR A 139 -8.18 -0.33 -11.76
C TYR A 139 -7.15 -1.20 -11.05
N LEU A 140 -6.85 -0.88 -9.78
CA LEU A 140 -5.86 -1.60 -8.98
C LEU A 140 -6.29 -3.04 -8.67
N ASP A 141 -7.58 -3.32 -8.58
CA ASP A 141 -8.12 -4.68 -8.36
C ASP A 141 -7.85 -5.65 -9.52
N SER A 142 -7.38 -5.17 -10.66
CA SER A 142 -6.83 -6.01 -11.73
C SER A 142 -5.68 -6.91 -11.25
N VAL A 143 -5.00 -6.53 -10.18
CA VAL A 143 -3.95 -7.34 -9.53
C VAL A 143 -4.51 -8.66 -8.99
N LEU A 144 -5.77 -8.73 -8.61
CA LEU A 144 -6.41 -9.97 -8.14
C LEU A 144 -6.27 -11.12 -9.15
N TYR A 145 -6.43 -10.83 -10.44
CA TYR A 145 -6.28 -11.83 -11.49
C TYR A 145 -4.83 -12.34 -11.61
N LEU A 146 -3.86 -11.47 -11.35
CA LEU A 146 -2.45 -11.87 -11.33
C LEU A 146 -2.14 -12.81 -10.16
N LEU A 147 -2.90 -12.69 -9.07
CA LEU A 147 -2.82 -13.58 -7.90
C LEU A 147 -3.61 -14.89 -8.10
N GLY A 148 -4.24 -15.09 -9.26
CA GLY A 148 -5.06 -16.25 -9.53
C GLY A 148 -6.45 -16.21 -8.88
N ILE A 149 -6.87 -15.06 -8.36
CA ILE A 149 -8.19 -14.86 -7.76
C ILE A 149 -9.17 -14.55 -8.89
N THR A 150 -10.14 -15.43 -9.08
CA THR A 150 -11.14 -15.31 -10.14
C THR A 150 -12.29 -14.39 -9.73
N ARG A 151 -13.12 -14.03 -10.71
CA ARG A 151 -14.34 -13.28 -10.44
C ARG A 151 -15.30 -14.08 -9.53
N GLU A 152 -15.35 -15.38 -9.72
CA GLU A 152 -16.16 -16.29 -8.89
C GLU A 152 -15.71 -16.27 -7.43
N ASP A 153 -14.37 -16.33 -7.19
CA ASP A 153 -13.81 -16.22 -5.85
C ASP A 153 -14.18 -14.88 -5.18
N ILE A 154 -14.19 -13.79 -5.93
CA ILE A 154 -14.57 -12.46 -5.44
C ILE A 154 -16.06 -12.41 -5.07
N GLU A 155 -16.92 -12.96 -5.91
CA GLU A 155 -18.36 -13.02 -5.69
C GLU A 155 -18.70 -13.91 -4.49
N GLU A 156 -18.08 -15.08 -4.36
CA GLU A 156 -18.25 -16.00 -3.23
C GLU A 156 -17.78 -15.39 -1.91
N ALA A 157 -16.61 -14.76 -1.88
CA ALA A 157 -16.11 -14.06 -0.70
C ALA A 157 -17.06 -12.93 -0.26
N GLY A 158 -17.71 -12.26 -1.21
CA GLY A 158 -18.71 -11.23 -0.94
C GLY A 158 -20.05 -11.79 -0.42
N ALA A 159 -20.41 -13.01 -0.77
CA ALA A 159 -21.67 -13.64 -0.39
C ALA A 159 -21.67 -14.26 1.02
N GLN A 160 -20.51 -14.67 1.54
CA GLN A 160 -20.39 -15.36 2.84
C GLN A 160 -20.63 -14.45 4.07
N ARG A 161 -20.94 -13.16 3.88
CA ARG A 161 -21.19 -12.17 4.94
C ARG A 161 -22.57 -11.50 4.88
N LYS A 162 -23.59 -12.21 4.40
CA LYS A 162 -24.99 -11.73 4.50
C LYS A 162 -25.74 -12.45 5.62
#